data_dc18702fd619fc19c5c81fde18e7f300
#
_entry.id   dc18702fd619fc19c5c81fde18e7f300
#
_cell.length_a   1.000
_cell.length_b   1.000
_cell.length_c   1.000
_cell.angle_alpha   90.00
_cell.angle_beta   90.00
_cell.angle_gamma   90.00
#
_symmetry.space_group_name_H-M   'P 1'
#
loop_
_entity.id
_entity.type
_entity.pdbx_description
1 polymer ?
#
loop_
_entity_poly.entity_id
_entity_poly.type
_entity_poly.pdbx_seq_one_letter_code
_entity_poly.pdbx_strand_id
1 'polypeptide(L)'
;MAHRRGGGRAGWWLGWLALAVLGLGIFLLQSAIDRNRRRRDKLKAADELMYFPSGKLLAAVAGEYRLPVADYAWLQIAQYAGAHMGMIDQEENYRWVGNATEVVGELDPHFVTPYVFGAQLLGWDAEQPAEAIALLRKGFERNPLAWELPFQAGFIAYMQMKDYDLAGYYFSVAAELPGVWAIAPRMAAASYAQTGDFELTRELWTRTYENQPNPKVREIAREQLLHLVGLEVNALQAAVDSLTIHLGRAPATLDEVLALGFVEQIPSEPFGGRFILRGGKVRDSHVDYTQAVIAQLQQLVNRYRAEQRALPGSADDLVRAGYLKEVPAEPFGGAFTITDGRVGTTSKLP
;
A
#
# COMPACT_ATOMS: atom_id res chain seq x y z
N MET A 1 77.92 35.07 -44.26
CA MET A 1 77.22 35.28 -42.95
C MET A 1 76.00 34.41 -42.91
N ALA A 2 76.07 33.31 -42.18
CA ALA A 2 74.99 32.34 -42.06
C ALA A 2 74.64 32.21 -40.57
N HIS A 3 73.45 32.71 -40.15
CA HIS A 3 73.02 32.63 -38.80
C HIS A 3 72.13 31.35 -38.68
N ARG A 4 72.62 30.32 -38.00
CA ARG A 4 71.94 29.15 -37.54
C ARG A 4 70.92 29.58 -36.48
N ARG A 5 69.61 29.37 -36.73
CA ARG A 5 68.57 29.26 -35.73
C ARG A 5 68.07 27.83 -35.71
N GLY A 6 68.55 26.99 -34.79
CA GLY A 6 68.14 25.66 -34.51
C GLY A 6 68.04 25.50 -32.99
N GLY A 7 66.94 25.83 -32.36
CA GLY A 7 66.80 25.74 -30.90
C GLY A 7 65.38 25.80 -30.36
N GLY A 8 64.34 25.64 -31.23
CA GLY A 8 62.95 25.85 -30.81
C GLY A 8 62.09 24.64 -30.53
N ARG A 9 62.46 23.42 -31.00
CA ARG A 9 61.57 22.26 -30.91
C ARG A 9 61.76 21.41 -29.67
N ALA A 10 62.96 21.33 -29.13
CA ALA A 10 63.25 20.51 -27.93
C ALA A 10 62.68 21.13 -26.65
N GLY A 11 62.65 22.47 -26.54
CA GLY A 11 62.08 23.13 -25.36
C GLY A 11 60.55 23.01 -25.22
N TRP A 12 59.88 22.87 -26.36
CA TRP A 12 58.42 22.77 -26.39
C TRP A 12 57.92 21.42 -25.85
N TRP A 13 58.60 20.35 -26.17
CA TRP A 13 58.29 19.01 -25.64
C TRP A 13 58.58 18.90 -24.13
N LEU A 14 59.60 19.52 -23.64
CA LEU A 14 59.93 19.61 -22.20
C LEU A 14 58.83 20.35 -21.42
N GLY A 15 58.26 21.41 -22.01
CA GLY A 15 57.13 22.15 -21.41
C GLY A 15 55.85 21.29 -21.28
N TRP A 16 55.50 20.53 -22.33
CA TRP A 16 54.36 19.64 -22.30
C TRP A 16 54.56 18.48 -21.32
N LEU A 17 55.78 17.94 -21.25
CA LEU A 17 56.13 16.89 -20.31
C LEU A 17 56.06 17.38 -18.85
N ALA A 18 56.51 18.59 -18.58
CA ALA A 18 56.36 19.21 -17.26
C ALA A 18 54.91 19.43 -16.87
N LEU A 19 54.06 19.91 -17.81
CA LEU A 19 52.62 20.06 -17.58
C LEU A 19 51.91 18.73 -17.34
N ALA A 20 52.29 17.69 -18.08
CA ALA A 20 51.74 16.35 -17.88
C ALA A 20 52.10 15.77 -16.49
N VAL A 21 53.37 15.95 -16.08
CA VAL A 21 53.85 15.51 -14.75
C VAL A 21 53.14 16.30 -13.64
N LEU A 22 52.97 17.60 -13.82
CA LEU A 22 52.26 18.46 -12.88
C LEU A 22 50.76 18.05 -12.77
N GLY A 23 50.11 17.80 -13.91
CA GLY A 23 48.72 17.32 -13.96
C GLY A 23 48.54 15.98 -13.29
N LEU A 24 49.44 15.01 -13.53
CA LEU A 24 49.46 13.72 -12.88
C LEU A 24 49.69 13.85 -11.37
N GLY A 25 50.60 14.74 -10.96
CA GLY A 25 50.86 15.04 -9.55
C GLY A 25 49.63 15.60 -8.83
N ILE A 26 48.97 16.58 -9.46
CA ILE A 26 47.71 17.13 -8.93
C ILE A 26 46.61 16.05 -8.82
N PHE A 27 46.45 15.23 -9.85
CA PHE A 27 45.47 14.12 -9.84
C PHE A 27 45.76 13.11 -8.73
N LEU A 28 47.01 12.70 -8.55
CA LEU A 28 47.42 11.78 -7.50
C LEU A 28 47.24 12.39 -6.10
N LEU A 29 47.54 13.68 -5.95
CA LEU A 29 47.33 14.41 -4.69
C LEU A 29 45.84 14.54 -4.36
N GLN A 30 45.01 14.92 -5.34
CA GLN A 30 43.55 14.96 -5.16
C GLN A 30 42.99 13.60 -4.81
N SER A 31 43.39 12.55 -5.52
CA SER A 31 42.92 11.20 -5.22
C SER A 31 43.40 10.64 -3.87
N ALA A 32 44.56 11.11 -3.38
CA ALA A 32 45.03 10.80 -2.02
C ALA A 32 44.29 11.61 -0.95
N ILE A 33 44.00 12.88 -1.22
CA ILE A 33 43.17 13.73 -0.34
C ILE A 33 41.76 13.17 -0.24
N ASP A 34 41.14 12.79 -1.36
CA ASP A 34 39.78 12.22 -1.37
C ASP A 34 39.70 10.88 -0.64
N ARG A 35 40.72 10.01 -0.81
CA ARG A 35 40.82 8.76 -0.04
C ARG A 35 40.97 9.02 1.47
N ASN A 36 41.78 10.01 1.83
CA ASN A 36 42.02 10.32 3.24
C ASN A 36 40.81 11.05 3.86
N ARG A 37 40.10 11.88 3.07
CA ARG A 37 38.85 12.54 3.45
C ARG A 37 37.76 11.51 3.70
N ARG A 38 37.54 10.58 2.76
CA ARG A 38 36.56 9.47 2.93
C ARG A 38 36.88 8.59 4.13
N ARG A 39 38.15 8.39 4.46
CA ARG A 39 38.58 7.64 5.64
C ARG A 39 38.35 8.41 6.94
N ARG A 40 38.61 9.70 6.96
CA ARG A 40 38.32 10.59 8.11
C ARG A 40 36.83 10.82 8.31
N ASP A 41 36.07 10.98 7.23
CA ASP A 41 34.64 11.21 7.30
C ASP A 41 33.91 9.96 7.84
N LYS A 42 34.37 8.75 7.48
CA LYS A 42 33.87 7.50 8.05
C LYS A 42 34.13 7.38 9.55
N LEU A 43 35.31 7.73 10.00
CA LEU A 43 35.67 7.69 11.42
C LEU A 43 34.96 8.79 12.23
N LYS A 44 34.87 10.00 11.68
CA LYS A 44 34.20 11.13 12.34
C LYS A 44 32.70 10.96 12.41
N ALA A 45 32.05 10.47 11.34
CA ALA A 45 30.61 10.31 11.33
C ALA A 45 30.17 9.20 12.33
N ALA A 46 30.93 8.10 12.44
CA ALA A 46 30.70 7.08 13.47
C ALA A 46 30.92 7.66 14.89
N ASP A 47 31.99 8.41 15.10
CA ASP A 47 32.30 9.03 16.40
C ASP A 47 31.35 10.20 16.75
N GLU A 48 30.92 11.01 15.77
CA GLU A 48 30.01 12.16 15.99
C GLU A 48 28.59 11.72 16.32
N LEU A 49 28.07 10.64 15.74
CA LEU A 49 26.77 10.08 16.10
C LEU A 49 26.82 9.32 17.45
N MET A 50 27.98 8.81 17.85
CA MET A 50 28.18 8.17 19.15
C MET A 50 27.99 9.12 20.35
N TYR A 51 27.96 10.41 20.15
CA TYR A 51 27.95 11.42 21.21
C TYR A 51 26.69 12.30 21.26
N PHE A 52 25.52 11.79 20.85
CA PHE A 52 24.29 12.50 21.18
C PHE A 52 24.03 12.33 22.70
N PRO A 53 24.07 13.44 23.47
CA PRO A 53 23.56 13.42 24.85
C PRO A 53 22.11 12.95 24.85
N SER A 54 21.60 12.44 25.97
CA SER A 54 20.18 12.08 26.03
C SER A 54 19.34 13.27 25.54
N GLY A 55 18.36 13.00 24.67
CA GLY A 55 17.52 14.05 24.09
C GLY A 55 16.84 14.91 25.16
N LYS A 56 16.51 14.34 26.33
CA LYS A 56 15.97 15.08 27.49
C LYS A 56 16.94 16.12 28.02
N LEU A 57 18.23 15.77 28.14
CA LEU A 57 19.25 16.71 28.55
C LEU A 57 19.45 17.79 27.49
N LEU A 58 19.49 17.40 26.22
CA LEU A 58 19.65 18.32 25.11
C LEU A 58 18.46 19.28 25.02
N ALA A 59 17.24 18.80 25.19
CA ALA A 59 16.03 19.63 25.24
C ALA A 59 16.03 20.62 26.41
N ALA A 60 16.53 20.20 27.59
CA ALA A 60 16.66 21.08 28.74
C ALA A 60 17.69 22.19 28.54
N VAL A 61 18.83 21.88 27.89
CA VAL A 61 19.89 22.85 27.61
C VAL A 61 19.53 23.76 26.45
N ALA A 62 18.88 23.24 25.40
CA ALA A 62 18.49 24.02 24.22
C ALA A 62 17.39 25.07 24.51
N GLY A 63 16.55 24.84 25.50
CA GLY A 63 15.49 25.77 25.89
C GLY A 63 14.59 26.17 24.70
N GLU A 64 14.56 27.45 24.36
CA GLU A 64 13.78 27.99 23.23
C GLU A 64 14.34 27.59 21.85
N TYR A 65 15.59 27.15 21.79
CA TYR A 65 16.26 26.76 20.53
C TYR A 65 16.12 25.26 20.21
N ARG A 66 15.28 24.53 20.93
CA ARG A 66 15.16 23.06 20.73
C ARG A 66 14.69 22.67 19.33
N LEU A 67 13.83 23.46 18.65
CA LEU A 67 13.41 23.17 17.28
C LEU A 67 14.57 23.29 16.28
N PRO A 68 15.33 24.40 16.21
CA PRO A 68 16.53 24.47 15.40
C PRO A 68 17.58 23.40 15.71
N VAL A 69 17.67 22.97 16.98
CA VAL A 69 18.59 21.89 17.38
C VAL A 69 18.06 20.54 16.87
N ALA A 70 16.74 20.32 16.87
CA ALA A 70 16.11 19.13 16.29
C ALA A 70 16.36 19.06 14.77
N ASP A 71 16.17 20.19 14.05
CA ASP A 71 16.45 20.28 12.62
C ASP A 71 17.90 19.96 12.30
N TYR A 72 18.84 20.52 13.07
CA TYR A 72 20.27 20.25 12.91
C TYR A 72 20.59 18.77 13.16
N ALA A 73 20.08 18.19 14.24
CA ALA A 73 20.26 16.77 14.55
C ALA A 73 19.69 15.89 13.43
N TRP A 74 18.52 16.22 12.92
CA TRP A 74 17.91 15.53 11.79
C TRP A 74 18.77 15.58 10.52
N LEU A 75 19.32 16.75 10.19
CA LEU A 75 20.23 16.91 9.04
C LEU A 75 21.48 16.04 9.19
N GLN A 76 22.04 15.90 10.40
CA GLN A 76 23.17 15.01 10.66
C GLN A 76 22.79 13.53 10.42
N ILE A 77 21.60 13.09 10.89
CA ILE A 77 21.10 11.73 10.66
C ILE A 77 20.92 11.48 9.15
N ALA A 78 20.28 12.40 8.44
CA ALA A 78 20.03 12.28 7.01
C ALA A 78 21.33 12.23 6.19
N GLN A 79 22.33 13.07 6.54
CA GLN A 79 23.64 13.06 5.91
C GLN A 79 24.41 11.78 6.19
N TYR A 80 24.35 11.29 7.43
CA TYR A 80 24.96 10.03 7.80
C TYR A 80 24.37 8.86 7.02
N ALA A 81 23.05 8.76 7.00
CA ALA A 81 22.37 7.72 6.23
C ALA A 81 22.70 7.80 4.73
N GLY A 82 22.67 9.01 4.14
CA GLY A 82 23.02 9.21 2.74
C GLY A 82 24.48 8.86 2.39
N ALA A 83 25.41 9.11 3.34
CA ALA A 83 26.83 8.77 3.15
C ALA A 83 27.10 7.26 3.28
N HIS A 84 26.25 6.52 3.98
CA HIS A 84 26.43 5.10 4.28
C HIS A 84 25.43 4.20 3.56
N MET A 85 24.54 4.75 2.74
CA MET A 85 23.56 4.00 1.95
C MET A 85 24.29 2.97 1.05
N GLY A 86 24.00 1.68 1.25
CA GLY A 86 24.65 0.58 0.55
C GLY A 86 26.05 0.16 1.05
N MET A 87 26.54 0.76 2.16
CA MET A 87 27.81 0.38 2.78
C MET A 87 27.64 -0.17 4.20
N ILE A 88 26.42 -0.31 4.67
CA ILE A 88 26.10 -0.62 6.05
C ILE A 88 25.99 -2.13 6.17
N ASP A 89 27.12 -2.75 6.52
CA ASP A 89 27.27 -4.20 6.73
C ASP A 89 27.33 -4.56 8.23
N GLN A 90 26.89 -3.64 9.11
CA GLN A 90 27.04 -3.84 10.56
C GLN A 90 25.82 -3.36 11.36
N GLU A 91 25.21 -4.27 12.07
CA GLU A 91 24.11 -4.10 13.03
C GLU A 91 24.32 -2.94 14.04
N GLU A 92 25.56 -2.67 14.43
CA GLU A 92 25.92 -1.56 15.31
C GLU A 92 25.60 -0.18 14.73
N ASN A 93 25.71 0.01 13.42
CA ASN A 93 25.48 1.32 12.80
C ASN A 93 24.00 1.73 12.79
N TYR A 94 23.08 0.77 12.75
CA TYR A 94 21.64 1.07 12.74
C TYR A 94 21.05 1.33 14.13
N ARG A 95 21.61 0.74 15.17
CA ARG A 95 21.24 1.05 16.56
C ARG A 95 21.37 2.54 16.86
N TRP A 96 22.32 3.20 16.21
CA TRP A 96 22.56 4.63 16.25
C TRP A 96 21.42 5.45 15.68
N VAL A 97 20.90 5.03 14.51
CA VAL A 97 19.81 5.73 13.84
C VAL A 97 18.56 5.74 14.72
N GLY A 98 18.23 4.64 15.35
CA GLY A 98 17.14 4.55 16.31
C GLY A 98 17.30 5.56 17.46
N ASN A 99 18.47 5.54 18.12
CA ASN A 99 18.76 6.43 19.24
C ASN A 99 18.78 7.90 18.81
N ALA A 100 19.42 8.22 17.69
CA ALA A 100 19.48 9.59 17.16
C ALA A 100 18.08 10.12 16.77
N THR A 101 17.23 9.27 16.18
CA THR A 101 15.84 9.61 15.88
C THR A 101 15.03 9.87 17.17
N GLU A 102 15.25 9.08 18.22
CA GLU A 102 14.63 9.32 19.53
C GLU A 102 15.03 10.68 20.10
N VAL A 103 16.30 11.07 19.97
CA VAL A 103 16.80 12.39 20.40
C VAL A 103 16.09 13.50 19.65
N VAL A 104 15.93 13.41 18.34
CA VAL A 104 15.16 14.39 17.55
C VAL A 104 13.70 14.44 18.04
N GLY A 105 13.07 13.29 18.27
CA GLY A 105 11.71 13.22 18.77
C GLY A 105 11.52 13.72 20.22
N GLU A 106 12.58 13.80 21.02
CA GLU A 106 12.56 14.45 22.35
C GLU A 106 12.74 15.98 22.24
N LEU A 107 13.47 16.45 21.25
CA LEU A 107 13.64 17.87 20.95
C LEU A 107 12.38 18.46 20.29
N ASP A 108 11.86 17.79 19.28
CA ASP A 108 10.61 18.11 18.60
C ASP A 108 9.71 16.88 18.48
N PRO A 109 8.79 16.67 19.42
CA PRO A 109 7.86 15.54 19.41
C PRO A 109 6.94 15.51 18.19
N HIS A 110 6.71 16.66 17.55
CA HIS A 110 5.81 16.80 16.40
C HIS A 110 6.50 16.62 15.04
N PHE A 111 7.79 16.39 15.04
CA PHE A 111 8.54 16.15 13.81
C PHE A 111 8.40 14.68 13.37
N VAL A 112 7.41 14.40 12.52
CA VAL A 112 7.02 13.04 12.09
C VAL A 112 8.08 12.37 11.21
N THR A 113 8.71 13.13 10.30
CA THR A 113 9.66 12.61 9.30
C THR A 113 10.80 11.76 9.88
N PRO A 114 11.48 12.13 10.98
CA PRO A 114 12.52 11.32 11.59
C PRO A 114 12.05 9.93 12.03
N TYR A 115 10.83 9.83 12.58
CA TYR A 115 10.29 8.54 12.99
C TYR A 115 10.07 7.60 11.80
N VAL A 116 9.49 8.12 10.70
CA VAL A 116 9.27 7.35 9.48
C VAL A 116 10.60 6.91 8.87
N PHE A 117 11.55 7.84 8.73
CA PHE A 117 12.85 7.55 8.13
C PHE A 117 13.68 6.58 8.99
N GLY A 118 13.74 6.80 10.30
CA GLY A 118 14.44 5.92 11.24
C GLY A 118 13.88 4.50 11.22
N ALA A 119 12.56 4.38 11.16
CA ALA A 119 11.89 3.09 11.05
C ALA A 119 12.15 2.39 9.70
N GLN A 120 12.25 3.15 8.60
CA GLN A 120 12.64 2.58 7.31
C GLN A 120 14.06 2.01 7.37
N LEU A 121 15.02 2.73 7.91
CA LEU A 121 16.39 2.24 8.07
C LEU A 121 16.45 1.01 9.00
N LEU A 122 15.75 1.04 10.15
CA LEU A 122 15.69 -0.09 11.06
C LEU A 122 15.02 -1.32 10.42
N GLY A 123 13.90 -1.12 9.72
CA GLY A 123 13.15 -2.22 9.14
C GLY A 123 13.84 -2.83 7.91
N TRP A 124 14.33 -2.00 6.97
CA TRP A 124 14.82 -2.47 5.67
C TRP A 124 16.32 -2.75 5.65
N ASP A 125 17.11 -1.88 6.24
CA ASP A 125 18.57 -1.99 6.16
C ASP A 125 19.16 -2.75 7.34
N ALA A 126 18.59 -2.59 8.54
CA ALA A 126 19.03 -3.30 9.74
C ALA A 126 18.33 -4.65 9.98
N GLU A 127 17.29 -4.95 9.20
CA GLU A 127 16.45 -6.15 9.38
C GLU A 127 15.87 -6.29 10.80
N GLN A 128 15.53 -5.13 11.43
CA GLN A 128 14.96 -5.03 12.77
C GLN A 128 13.51 -4.49 12.72
N PRO A 129 12.56 -5.22 12.13
CA PRO A 129 11.20 -4.72 11.92
C PRO A 129 10.43 -4.47 13.23
N ALA A 130 10.73 -5.22 14.30
CA ALA A 130 10.07 -5.03 15.59
C ALA A 130 10.45 -3.69 16.24
N GLU A 131 11.73 -3.34 16.21
CA GLU A 131 12.25 -2.05 16.66
C GLU A 131 11.75 -0.90 15.83
N ALA A 132 11.66 -1.08 14.52
CA ALA A 132 11.10 -0.10 13.59
C ALA A 132 9.63 0.22 13.93
N ILE A 133 8.81 -0.81 14.16
CA ILE A 133 7.40 -0.63 14.58
C ILE A 133 7.33 0.02 15.97
N ALA A 134 8.20 -0.34 16.90
CA ALA A 134 8.23 0.29 18.21
C ALA A 134 8.56 1.79 18.14
N LEU A 135 9.49 2.18 17.25
CA LEU A 135 9.82 3.59 16.99
C LEU A 135 8.62 4.35 16.40
N LEU A 136 7.93 3.77 15.40
CA LEU A 136 6.74 4.37 14.79
C LEU A 136 5.60 4.53 15.80
N ARG A 137 5.40 3.55 16.68
CA ARG A 137 4.41 3.62 17.76
C ARG A 137 4.70 4.78 18.72
N LYS A 138 5.96 4.96 19.15
CA LYS A 138 6.35 6.12 19.96
C LYS A 138 6.08 7.45 19.26
N GLY A 139 6.34 7.52 17.95
CA GLY A 139 6.01 8.67 17.12
C GLY A 139 4.50 8.93 17.09
N PHE A 140 3.70 7.88 16.94
CA PHE A 140 2.24 7.96 16.86
C PHE A 140 1.59 8.38 18.18
N GLU A 141 2.11 7.91 19.33
CA GLU A 141 1.67 8.35 20.66
C GLU A 141 1.79 9.88 20.83
N ARG A 142 2.78 10.50 20.19
CA ARG A 142 3.03 11.95 20.22
C ARG A 142 2.30 12.72 19.09
N ASN A 143 1.98 12.03 18.01
CA ASN A 143 1.37 12.58 16.79
C ASN A 143 0.15 11.72 16.35
N PRO A 144 -0.94 11.72 17.14
CA PRO A 144 -2.06 10.80 16.93
C PRO A 144 -2.87 11.05 15.65
N LEU A 145 -2.61 12.16 14.94
CA LEU A 145 -3.24 12.48 13.66
C LEU A 145 -2.32 12.23 12.45
N ALA A 146 -1.07 11.82 12.67
CA ALA A 146 -0.11 11.54 11.61
C ALA A 146 -0.31 10.12 11.07
N TRP A 147 -1.12 9.98 10.03
CA TRP A 147 -1.46 8.70 9.41
C TRP A 147 -0.25 7.96 8.82
N GLU A 148 0.82 8.66 8.49
CA GLU A 148 2.07 8.10 7.96
C GLU A 148 2.70 7.10 8.91
N LEU A 149 2.58 7.33 10.22
CA LEU A 149 3.21 6.49 11.24
C LEU A 149 2.57 5.09 11.32
N PRO A 150 1.25 4.96 11.54
CA PRO A 150 0.63 3.65 11.50
C PRO A 150 0.65 3.04 10.10
N PHE A 151 0.56 3.83 9.02
CA PHE A 151 0.68 3.30 7.67
C PHE A 151 2.03 2.62 7.45
N GLN A 152 3.13 3.26 7.86
CA GLN A 152 4.47 2.70 7.73
C GLN A 152 4.66 1.46 8.63
N ALA A 153 4.07 1.44 9.83
CA ALA A 153 4.09 0.26 10.69
C ALA A 153 3.38 -0.94 10.04
N GLY A 154 2.21 -0.70 9.44
CA GLY A 154 1.49 -1.71 8.67
C GLY A 154 2.31 -2.22 7.48
N PHE A 155 3.01 -1.33 6.79
CA PHE A 155 3.84 -1.68 5.64
C PHE A 155 5.04 -2.58 6.02
N ILE A 156 5.69 -2.29 7.14
CA ILE A 156 6.78 -3.11 7.69
C ILE A 156 6.24 -4.47 8.15
N ALA A 157 5.12 -4.51 8.85
CA ALA A 157 4.48 -5.75 9.29
C ALA A 157 4.11 -6.64 8.09
N TYR A 158 3.54 -6.05 7.03
CA TYR A 158 3.14 -6.77 5.82
C TYR A 158 4.33 -7.34 5.06
N MET A 159 5.33 -6.51 4.78
CA MET A 159 6.42 -6.86 3.85
C MET A 159 7.54 -7.65 4.53
N GLN A 160 7.90 -7.29 5.76
CA GLN A 160 9.05 -7.83 6.46
C GLN A 160 8.70 -9.00 7.38
N MET A 161 7.67 -8.81 8.21
CA MET A 161 7.26 -9.82 9.18
C MET A 161 6.28 -10.84 8.59
N LYS A 162 5.58 -10.49 7.50
CA LYS A 162 4.45 -11.26 6.95
C LYS A 162 3.36 -11.52 8.00
N ASP A 163 3.29 -10.62 8.98
CA ASP A 163 2.26 -10.60 10.00
C ASP A 163 1.08 -9.78 9.48
N TYR A 164 0.17 -10.48 8.80
CA TYR A 164 -0.94 -9.83 8.09
C TYR A 164 -2.01 -9.31 9.05
N ASP A 165 -2.17 -9.90 10.24
CA ASP A 165 -3.07 -9.40 11.26
C ASP A 165 -2.57 -8.05 11.80
N LEU A 166 -1.30 -7.99 12.16
CA LEU A 166 -0.66 -6.76 12.61
C LEU A 166 -0.65 -5.68 11.53
N ALA A 167 -0.39 -6.08 10.28
CA ALA A 167 -0.42 -5.18 9.13
C ALA A 167 -1.83 -4.60 8.93
N GLY A 168 -2.86 -5.47 8.93
CA GLY A 168 -4.26 -5.09 8.82
C GLY A 168 -4.67 -4.11 9.91
N TYR A 169 -4.30 -4.38 11.16
CA TYR A 169 -4.55 -3.49 12.28
C TYR A 169 -3.96 -2.08 12.04
N TYR A 170 -2.68 -1.98 11.72
CA TYR A 170 -2.05 -0.68 11.53
C TYR A 170 -2.57 0.08 10.31
N PHE A 171 -2.84 -0.61 9.19
CA PHE A 171 -3.48 0.03 8.03
C PHE A 171 -4.90 0.50 8.33
N SER A 172 -5.66 -0.23 9.15
CA SER A 172 -6.99 0.20 9.60
C SER A 172 -6.92 1.45 10.46
N VAL A 173 -5.98 1.51 11.41
CA VAL A 173 -5.72 2.71 12.20
C VAL A 173 -5.38 3.90 11.30
N ALA A 174 -4.49 3.71 10.33
CA ALA A 174 -4.14 4.76 9.37
C ALA A 174 -5.36 5.21 8.54
N ALA A 175 -6.23 4.27 8.13
CA ALA A 175 -7.39 4.55 7.29
C ALA A 175 -8.44 5.45 7.96
N GLU A 176 -8.47 5.50 9.29
CA GLU A 176 -9.37 6.35 10.06
C GLU A 176 -8.88 7.79 10.25
N LEU A 177 -7.61 8.06 9.91
CA LEU A 177 -6.99 9.35 10.18
C LEU A 177 -7.22 10.36 9.04
N PRO A 178 -7.26 11.67 9.35
CA PRO A 178 -7.46 12.70 8.35
C PRO A 178 -6.28 12.79 7.38
N GLY A 179 -6.58 13.06 6.10
CA GLY A 179 -5.56 13.24 5.07
C GLY A 179 -4.90 11.95 4.58
N VAL A 180 -5.32 10.80 5.09
CA VAL A 180 -4.79 9.50 4.68
C VAL A 180 -4.98 9.23 3.19
N TRP A 181 -4.04 8.55 2.60
CA TRP A 181 -4.16 8.12 1.22
C TRP A 181 -5.19 7.00 1.07
N ALA A 182 -5.94 7.03 -0.04
CA ALA A 182 -6.94 6.03 -0.38
C ALA A 182 -6.41 4.57 -0.46
N ILE A 183 -5.10 4.39 -0.38
CA ILE A 183 -4.47 3.07 -0.37
C ILE A 183 -4.56 2.39 1.02
N ALA A 184 -4.64 3.15 2.13
CA ALA A 184 -4.63 2.57 3.48
C ALA A 184 -5.79 1.58 3.73
N PRO A 185 -7.07 1.93 3.49
CA PRO A 185 -8.17 0.97 3.68
C PRO A 185 -8.06 -0.25 2.75
N ARG A 186 -7.48 -0.08 1.56
CA ARG A 186 -7.23 -1.20 0.63
C ARG A 186 -6.17 -2.15 1.18
N MET A 187 -5.09 -1.61 1.74
CA MET A 187 -4.02 -2.41 2.34
C MET A 187 -4.52 -3.14 3.60
N ALA A 188 -5.38 -2.49 4.41
CA ALA A 188 -6.02 -3.12 5.55
C ALA A 188 -6.83 -4.35 5.13
N ALA A 189 -7.77 -4.17 4.20
CA ALA A 189 -8.60 -5.25 3.71
C ALA A 189 -7.80 -6.36 2.99
N ALA A 190 -6.76 -5.99 2.21
CA ALA A 190 -5.88 -6.96 1.57
C ALA A 190 -5.07 -7.78 2.60
N SER A 191 -4.67 -7.16 3.71
CA SER A 191 -3.96 -7.85 4.80
C SER A 191 -4.85 -8.89 5.47
N TYR A 192 -6.06 -8.50 5.88
CA TYR A 192 -7.00 -9.43 6.50
C TYR A 192 -7.48 -10.53 5.55
N ALA A 193 -7.57 -10.26 4.25
CA ALA A 193 -7.84 -11.30 3.26
C ALA A 193 -6.76 -12.39 3.23
N GLN A 194 -5.50 -12.07 3.56
CA GLN A 194 -4.42 -13.05 3.67
C GLN A 194 -4.55 -13.95 4.91
N THR A 195 -5.20 -13.47 5.98
CA THR A 195 -5.45 -14.29 7.19
C THR A 195 -6.67 -15.17 7.07
N GLY A 196 -7.53 -14.94 6.07
CA GLY A 196 -8.80 -15.62 5.90
C GLY A 196 -9.93 -15.02 6.74
N ASP A 197 -9.72 -13.88 7.39
CA ASP A 197 -10.77 -13.14 8.08
C ASP A 197 -11.65 -12.38 7.08
N PHE A 198 -12.59 -13.11 6.47
CA PHE A 198 -13.51 -12.55 5.49
C PHE A 198 -14.53 -11.60 6.12
N GLU A 199 -14.82 -11.73 7.40
CA GLU A 199 -15.77 -10.83 8.08
C GLU A 199 -15.21 -9.43 8.25
N LEU A 200 -14.01 -9.32 8.79
CA LEU A 200 -13.33 -8.04 8.92
C LEU A 200 -12.98 -7.43 7.55
N THR A 201 -12.57 -8.26 6.60
CA THR A 201 -12.33 -7.83 5.21
C THR A 201 -13.58 -7.20 4.61
N ARG A 202 -14.76 -7.82 4.79
CA ARG A 202 -16.06 -7.32 4.31
C ARG A 202 -16.44 -6.01 4.99
N GLU A 203 -16.32 -5.95 6.32
CA GLU A 203 -16.62 -4.72 7.08
C GLU A 203 -15.80 -3.52 6.56
N LEU A 204 -14.50 -3.69 6.40
CA LEU A 204 -13.60 -2.64 5.92
C LEU A 204 -13.93 -2.18 4.50
N TRP A 205 -14.22 -3.12 3.60
CA TRP A 205 -14.59 -2.76 2.23
C TRP A 205 -15.97 -2.13 2.15
N THR A 206 -16.96 -2.61 2.94
CA THR A 206 -18.31 -2.01 3.03
C THR A 206 -18.21 -0.59 3.55
N ARG A 207 -17.49 -0.37 4.63
CA ARG A 207 -17.26 0.97 5.19
C ARG A 207 -16.55 1.91 4.17
N THR A 208 -15.60 1.38 3.41
CA THR A 208 -14.93 2.13 2.34
C THR A 208 -15.90 2.47 1.21
N TYR A 209 -16.73 1.52 0.79
CA TYR A 209 -17.72 1.73 -0.27
C TYR A 209 -18.76 2.79 0.12
N GLU A 210 -19.27 2.76 1.35
CA GLU A 210 -20.31 3.67 1.84
C GLU A 210 -19.78 5.09 2.10
N ASN A 211 -18.60 5.22 2.71
CA ASN A 211 -18.15 6.49 3.29
C ASN A 211 -17.07 7.20 2.47
N GLN A 212 -16.47 6.56 1.47
CA GLN A 212 -15.38 7.17 0.74
C GLN A 212 -15.88 8.20 -0.29
N PRO A 213 -15.47 9.48 -0.20
CA PRO A 213 -15.93 10.52 -1.14
C PRO A 213 -15.37 10.35 -2.55
N ASN A 214 -14.20 9.72 -2.71
CA ASN A 214 -13.57 9.52 -4.01
C ASN A 214 -14.27 8.39 -4.80
N PRO A 215 -14.93 8.68 -5.95
CA PRO A 215 -15.68 7.67 -6.69
C PRO A 215 -14.81 6.52 -7.24
N LYS A 216 -13.52 6.77 -7.55
CA LYS A 216 -12.60 5.70 -7.99
C LYS A 216 -12.30 4.72 -6.86
N VAL A 217 -12.17 5.21 -5.63
CA VAL A 217 -11.92 4.36 -4.46
C VAL A 217 -13.16 3.56 -4.10
N ARG A 218 -14.36 4.16 -4.18
CA ARG A 218 -15.63 3.44 -4.03
C ARG A 218 -15.78 2.33 -5.06
N GLU A 219 -15.41 2.60 -6.30
CA GLU A 219 -15.45 1.59 -7.37
C GLU A 219 -14.54 0.40 -7.05
N ILE A 220 -13.32 0.68 -6.58
CA ILE A 220 -12.40 -0.38 -6.15
C ILE A 220 -12.98 -1.18 -4.96
N ALA A 221 -13.55 -0.49 -3.97
CA ALA A 221 -14.19 -1.17 -2.83
C ALA A 221 -15.35 -2.07 -3.29
N ARG A 222 -16.16 -1.60 -4.22
CA ARG A 222 -17.23 -2.38 -4.86
C ARG A 222 -16.69 -3.64 -5.55
N GLU A 223 -15.63 -3.52 -6.35
CA GLU A 223 -15.00 -4.67 -7.02
C GLU A 223 -14.45 -5.69 -6.02
N GLN A 224 -13.86 -5.22 -4.91
CA GLN A 224 -13.36 -6.11 -3.86
C GLN A 224 -14.48 -6.82 -3.11
N LEU A 225 -15.59 -6.13 -2.83
CA LEU A 225 -16.77 -6.75 -2.23
C LEU A 225 -17.37 -7.83 -3.16
N LEU A 226 -17.47 -7.57 -4.45
CA LEU A 226 -17.91 -8.57 -5.43
C LEU A 226 -16.98 -9.79 -5.48
N HIS A 227 -15.67 -9.56 -5.43
CA HIS A 227 -14.70 -10.64 -5.36
C HIS A 227 -14.89 -11.48 -4.08
N LEU A 228 -15.10 -10.81 -2.94
CA LEU A 228 -15.35 -11.47 -1.66
C LEU A 228 -16.63 -12.34 -1.69
N VAL A 229 -17.72 -11.82 -2.27
CA VAL A 229 -18.94 -12.61 -2.48
C VAL A 229 -18.64 -13.91 -3.24
N GLY A 230 -17.80 -13.86 -4.26
CA GLY A 230 -17.37 -15.04 -5.01
C GLY A 230 -16.59 -16.04 -4.15
N LEU A 231 -15.68 -15.56 -3.29
CA LEU A 231 -14.93 -16.40 -2.35
C LEU A 231 -15.87 -17.06 -1.32
N GLU A 232 -16.83 -16.31 -0.78
CA GLU A 232 -17.81 -16.80 0.20
C GLU A 232 -18.75 -17.84 -0.43
N VAL A 233 -19.20 -17.64 -1.68
CA VAL A 233 -19.97 -18.65 -2.42
C VAL A 233 -19.17 -19.94 -2.55
N ASN A 234 -17.89 -19.86 -2.89
CA ASN A 234 -17.02 -21.03 -3.04
C ASN A 234 -16.80 -21.75 -1.69
N ALA A 235 -16.58 -21.00 -0.61
CA ALA A 235 -16.40 -21.55 0.73
C ALA A 235 -17.68 -22.28 1.21
N LEU A 236 -18.84 -21.64 1.04
CA LEU A 236 -20.14 -22.26 1.35
C LEU A 236 -20.42 -23.50 0.48
N GLN A 237 -20.04 -23.45 -0.81
CA GLN A 237 -20.18 -24.63 -1.68
C GLN A 237 -19.32 -25.81 -1.21
N ALA A 238 -18.08 -25.54 -0.80
CA ALA A 238 -17.21 -26.59 -0.25
C ALA A 238 -17.80 -27.23 1.02
N ALA A 239 -18.41 -26.42 1.89
CA ALA A 239 -19.13 -26.93 3.06
C ALA A 239 -20.37 -27.79 2.69
N VAL A 240 -21.15 -27.33 1.71
CA VAL A 240 -22.29 -28.09 1.15
C VAL A 240 -21.83 -29.43 0.55
N ASP A 241 -20.76 -29.43 -0.22
CA ASP A 241 -20.21 -30.63 -0.84
C ASP A 241 -19.69 -31.60 0.23
N SER A 242 -19.04 -31.13 1.28
CA SER A 242 -18.56 -31.93 2.41
C SER A 242 -19.74 -32.56 3.19
N LEU A 243 -20.77 -31.76 3.46
CA LEU A 243 -21.99 -32.26 4.13
C LEU A 243 -22.73 -33.25 3.25
N THR A 244 -22.77 -33.04 1.93
CA THR A 244 -23.39 -33.97 0.97
C THR A 244 -22.73 -35.36 1.01
N ILE A 245 -21.38 -35.36 1.09
CA ILE A 245 -20.62 -36.62 1.24
C ILE A 245 -20.95 -37.29 2.59
N HIS A 246 -21.01 -36.49 3.67
CA HIS A 246 -21.30 -37.01 5.01
C HIS A 246 -22.70 -37.61 5.15
N LEU A 247 -23.72 -36.95 4.58
CA LEU A 247 -25.13 -37.39 4.66
C LEU A 247 -25.56 -38.37 3.56
N GLY A 248 -24.78 -38.49 2.49
CA GLY A 248 -25.19 -39.25 1.29
C GLY A 248 -26.29 -38.55 0.48
N ARG A 249 -26.70 -37.34 0.82
CA ARG A 249 -27.67 -36.49 0.11
C ARG A 249 -27.27 -35.01 0.18
N ALA A 250 -27.71 -34.21 -0.76
CA ALA A 250 -27.56 -32.77 -0.67
C ALA A 250 -28.39 -32.20 0.49
N PRO A 251 -27.85 -31.18 1.24
CA PRO A 251 -28.65 -30.46 2.22
C PRO A 251 -29.77 -29.65 1.54
N ALA A 252 -30.87 -29.45 2.27
CA ALA A 252 -32.01 -28.69 1.75
C ALA A 252 -31.79 -27.17 1.79
N THR A 253 -31.11 -26.70 2.82
CA THR A 253 -30.84 -25.24 3.05
C THR A 253 -29.42 -25.02 3.57
N LEU A 254 -28.93 -23.78 3.52
CA LEU A 254 -27.67 -23.42 4.17
C LEU A 254 -27.76 -23.47 5.70
N ASP A 255 -28.97 -23.26 6.28
CA ASP A 255 -29.18 -23.42 7.72
C ASP A 255 -28.93 -24.87 8.19
N GLU A 256 -29.18 -25.89 7.34
CA GLU A 256 -28.81 -27.26 7.64
C GLU A 256 -27.28 -27.44 7.72
N VAL A 257 -26.55 -26.76 6.84
CA VAL A 257 -25.07 -26.75 6.84
C VAL A 257 -24.51 -26.10 8.11
N LEU A 258 -25.13 -24.99 8.54
CA LEU A 258 -24.80 -24.28 9.78
C LEU A 258 -25.15 -25.14 11.02
N ALA A 259 -26.37 -25.70 11.08
CA ALA A 259 -26.84 -26.49 12.23
C ALA A 259 -26.00 -27.75 12.49
N LEU A 260 -25.40 -28.32 11.45
CA LEU A 260 -24.52 -29.47 11.55
C LEU A 260 -23.02 -29.11 11.71
N GLY A 261 -22.71 -27.84 11.86
CA GLY A 261 -21.37 -27.33 12.20
C GLY A 261 -20.35 -27.40 11.06
N PHE A 262 -20.80 -27.46 9.80
CA PHE A 262 -19.91 -27.41 8.62
C PHE A 262 -19.49 -25.99 8.25
N VAL A 263 -20.20 -24.99 8.77
CA VAL A 263 -19.82 -23.57 8.77
C VAL A 263 -20.13 -22.99 10.15
N GLU A 264 -19.34 -22.01 10.58
CA GLU A 264 -19.55 -21.30 11.85
C GLU A 264 -20.70 -20.30 11.75
N GLN A 265 -20.84 -19.66 10.60
CA GLN A 265 -21.91 -18.71 10.28
C GLN A 265 -22.15 -18.65 8.77
N ILE A 266 -23.33 -18.22 8.37
CA ILE A 266 -23.61 -17.84 6.99
C ILE A 266 -23.28 -16.34 6.88
N PRO A 267 -22.33 -15.94 6.01
CA PRO A 267 -21.94 -14.53 5.90
C PRO A 267 -23.10 -13.63 5.48
N SER A 268 -23.08 -12.36 5.90
CA SER A 268 -24.01 -11.37 5.38
C SER A 268 -23.51 -10.90 3.99
N GLU A 269 -24.43 -10.85 3.02
CA GLU A 269 -24.10 -10.35 1.68
C GLU A 269 -23.99 -8.80 1.72
N PRO A 270 -22.87 -8.21 1.23
CA PRO A 270 -22.56 -6.81 1.46
C PRO A 270 -23.45 -5.79 0.72
N PHE A 271 -24.18 -6.22 -0.29
CA PHE A 271 -25.09 -5.38 -1.09
C PHE A 271 -26.57 -5.56 -0.71
N GLY A 272 -26.86 -6.29 0.40
CA GLY A 272 -28.21 -6.52 0.89
C GLY A 272 -28.92 -7.74 0.30
N GLY A 273 -28.19 -8.56 -0.45
CA GLY A 273 -28.63 -9.86 -0.94
C GLY A 273 -28.59 -10.96 0.13
N ARG A 274 -28.56 -12.20 -0.31
CA ARG A 274 -28.39 -13.38 0.54
C ARG A 274 -27.82 -14.55 -0.24
N PHE A 275 -27.07 -15.38 0.45
CA PHE A 275 -26.65 -16.67 -0.10
C PHE A 275 -27.82 -17.67 -0.04
N ILE A 276 -28.04 -18.41 -1.12
CA ILE A 276 -29.13 -19.36 -1.27
C ILE A 276 -28.58 -20.68 -1.80
N LEU A 277 -29.22 -21.77 -1.39
CA LEU A 277 -28.93 -23.13 -1.89
C LEU A 277 -30.04 -23.55 -2.86
N ARG A 278 -29.70 -23.83 -4.11
CA ARG A 278 -30.62 -24.33 -5.11
C ARG A 278 -30.01 -25.52 -5.86
N GLY A 279 -30.68 -26.67 -5.77
CA GLY A 279 -30.23 -27.88 -6.47
C GLY A 279 -28.81 -28.31 -6.07
N GLY A 280 -28.43 -28.15 -4.80
CA GLY A 280 -27.08 -28.47 -4.28
C GLY A 280 -26.01 -27.44 -4.67
N LYS A 281 -26.40 -26.32 -5.26
CA LYS A 281 -25.49 -25.24 -5.62
C LYS A 281 -25.77 -23.99 -4.80
N VAL A 282 -24.70 -23.43 -4.22
CA VAL A 282 -24.74 -22.15 -3.54
C VAL A 282 -24.70 -21.02 -4.57
N ARG A 283 -25.56 -20.05 -4.40
CA ARG A 283 -25.65 -18.85 -5.28
C ARG A 283 -25.89 -17.61 -4.44
N ASP A 284 -25.51 -16.49 -4.98
CA ASP A 284 -25.92 -15.19 -4.47
C ASP A 284 -27.22 -14.74 -5.14
N SER A 285 -28.17 -14.24 -4.34
CA SER A 285 -29.50 -13.85 -4.84
C SER A 285 -29.47 -12.64 -5.78
N HIS A 286 -28.52 -11.69 -5.57
CA HIS A 286 -28.35 -10.52 -6.43
C HIS A 286 -27.68 -10.88 -7.75
N VAL A 287 -26.75 -11.85 -7.74
CA VAL A 287 -26.16 -12.40 -8.98
C VAL A 287 -27.24 -13.10 -9.80
N ASP A 288 -28.08 -13.97 -9.18
CA ASP A 288 -29.19 -14.62 -9.86
C ASP A 288 -30.18 -13.59 -10.44
N TYR A 289 -30.55 -12.55 -9.67
CA TYR A 289 -31.40 -11.45 -10.13
C TYR A 289 -30.78 -10.71 -11.32
N THR A 290 -29.53 -10.31 -11.23
CA THR A 290 -28.83 -9.58 -12.29
C THR A 290 -28.78 -10.38 -13.59
N GLN A 291 -28.47 -11.68 -13.49
CA GLN A 291 -28.48 -12.58 -14.66
C GLN A 291 -29.88 -12.72 -15.28
N ALA A 292 -30.93 -12.81 -14.46
CA ALA A 292 -32.30 -12.87 -14.93
C ALA A 292 -32.72 -11.57 -15.66
N VAL A 293 -32.36 -10.42 -15.10
CA VAL A 293 -32.60 -9.10 -15.73
C VAL A 293 -31.85 -8.97 -17.05
N ILE A 294 -30.57 -9.36 -17.11
CA ILE A 294 -29.79 -9.38 -18.36
C ILE A 294 -30.50 -10.21 -19.43
N ALA A 295 -30.95 -11.41 -19.06
CA ALA A 295 -31.69 -12.29 -20.00
C ALA A 295 -33.00 -11.65 -20.47
N GLN A 296 -33.76 -11.01 -19.57
CA GLN A 296 -35.00 -10.31 -19.92
C GLN A 296 -34.73 -9.11 -20.84
N LEU A 297 -33.77 -8.27 -20.50
CA LEU A 297 -33.40 -7.13 -21.34
C LEU A 297 -32.90 -7.58 -22.73
N GLN A 298 -32.16 -8.70 -22.79
CA GLN A 298 -31.70 -9.26 -24.07
C GLN A 298 -32.89 -9.67 -24.96
N GLN A 299 -33.95 -10.24 -24.39
CA GLN A 299 -35.16 -10.55 -25.16
C GLN A 299 -35.82 -9.26 -25.72
N LEU A 300 -35.88 -8.19 -24.91
CA LEU A 300 -36.41 -6.89 -25.32
C LEU A 300 -35.55 -6.24 -26.42
N VAL A 301 -34.23 -6.31 -26.31
CA VAL A 301 -33.29 -5.83 -27.36
C VAL A 301 -33.50 -6.58 -28.66
N ASN A 302 -33.69 -7.91 -28.63
CA ASN A 302 -33.95 -8.72 -29.81
C ASN A 302 -35.29 -8.34 -30.46
N ARG A 303 -36.31 -8.09 -29.62
CA ARG A 303 -37.64 -7.64 -30.10
C ARG A 303 -37.58 -6.23 -30.71
N TYR A 304 -36.91 -5.29 -30.05
CA TYR A 304 -36.68 -3.94 -30.55
C TYR A 304 -35.99 -3.98 -31.90
N ARG A 305 -34.91 -4.79 -32.05
CA ARG A 305 -34.20 -4.98 -33.31
C ARG A 305 -35.11 -5.50 -34.44
N ALA A 306 -35.98 -6.45 -34.12
CA ALA A 306 -36.90 -7.02 -35.13
C ALA A 306 -37.96 -6.03 -35.61
N GLU A 307 -38.51 -5.22 -34.68
CA GLU A 307 -39.60 -4.27 -34.96
C GLU A 307 -39.05 -2.94 -35.50
N GLN A 308 -37.98 -2.40 -34.96
CA GLN A 308 -37.42 -1.08 -35.32
C GLN A 308 -36.34 -1.15 -36.41
N ARG A 309 -35.85 -2.34 -36.76
CA ARG A 309 -34.71 -2.56 -37.68
C ARG A 309 -33.44 -1.80 -37.30
N ALA A 310 -33.28 -1.49 -35.99
CA ALA A 310 -32.17 -0.79 -35.38
C ALA A 310 -31.81 -1.42 -34.07
N LEU A 311 -30.60 -1.18 -33.55
CA LEU A 311 -30.20 -1.58 -32.20
C LEU A 311 -30.43 -0.44 -31.21
N PRO A 312 -30.97 -0.69 -30.01
CA PRO A 312 -31.01 0.32 -28.97
C PRO A 312 -29.56 0.58 -28.47
N GLY A 313 -29.22 1.85 -28.24
CA GLY A 313 -27.91 2.25 -27.72
C GLY A 313 -27.80 2.12 -26.21
N SER A 314 -28.94 2.07 -25.49
CA SER A 314 -29.02 1.99 -24.06
C SER A 314 -30.31 1.33 -23.57
N ALA A 315 -30.41 0.97 -22.31
CA ALA A 315 -31.63 0.48 -21.70
C ALA A 315 -32.76 1.57 -21.69
N ASP A 316 -32.37 2.86 -21.63
CA ASP A 316 -33.32 3.98 -21.71
C ASP A 316 -34.02 4.06 -23.08
N ASP A 317 -33.39 3.60 -24.14
CA ASP A 317 -34.02 3.54 -25.45
C ASP A 317 -35.20 2.57 -25.48
N LEU A 318 -35.08 1.46 -24.73
CA LEU A 318 -36.16 0.49 -24.55
C LEU A 318 -37.34 1.09 -23.78
N VAL A 319 -37.03 1.96 -22.74
CA VAL A 319 -38.06 2.69 -21.98
C VAL A 319 -38.75 3.71 -22.89
N ARG A 320 -38.01 4.53 -23.64
CA ARG A 320 -38.55 5.55 -24.56
C ARG A 320 -39.40 4.94 -25.66
N ALA A 321 -39.06 3.75 -26.12
CA ALA A 321 -39.82 3.04 -27.14
C ALA A 321 -40.99 2.19 -26.59
N GLY A 322 -41.22 2.21 -25.25
CA GLY A 322 -42.33 1.53 -24.62
C GLY A 322 -42.18 0.02 -24.44
N TYR A 323 -40.96 -0.53 -24.66
CA TYR A 323 -40.68 -1.96 -24.40
C TYR A 323 -40.46 -2.25 -22.94
N LEU A 324 -40.05 -1.24 -22.15
CA LEU A 324 -39.77 -1.35 -20.73
C LEU A 324 -40.42 -0.15 -20.02
N LYS A 325 -40.95 -0.37 -18.81
CA LYS A 325 -41.58 0.70 -18.04
C LYS A 325 -40.52 1.62 -17.39
N GLU A 326 -39.48 1.01 -16.84
CA GLU A 326 -38.33 1.67 -16.23
C GLU A 326 -37.13 0.73 -16.30
N VAL A 327 -35.92 1.28 -16.28
CA VAL A 327 -34.70 0.47 -16.22
C VAL A 327 -34.58 -0.14 -14.82
N PRO A 328 -34.48 -1.47 -14.67
CA PRO A 328 -34.31 -2.08 -13.37
C PRO A 328 -33.01 -1.59 -12.68
N ALA A 329 -33.04 -1.44 -11.35
CA ALA A 329 -31.85 -1.15 -10.60
C ALA A 329 -30.88 -2.34 -10.63
N GLU A 330 -29.60 -2.04 -10.83
CA GLU A 330 -28.52 -3.03 -10.74
C GLU A 330 -28.08 -3.12 -9.27
N PRO A 331 -28.21 -4.31 -8.62
CA PRO A 331 -28.12 -4.40 -7.15
C PRO A 331 -26.74 -4.10 -6.59
N PHE A 332 -25.68 -4.21 -7.38
CA PHE A 332 -24.30 -3.95 -6.94
C PHE A 332 -23.86 -2.49 -7.17
N GLY A 333 -24.79 -1.59 -7.49
CA GLY A 333 -24.50 -0.16 -7.73
C GLY A 333 -23.87 0.14 -9.08
N GLY A 334 -23.89 -0.82 -10.00
CA GLY A 334 -23.51 -0.64 -11.40
C GLY A 334 -24.68 -0.18 -12.28
N ALA A 335 -24.58 -0.44 -13.58
CA ALA A 335 -25.61 -0.15 -14.56
C ALA A 335 -25.70 -1.27 -15.60
N PHE A 336 -26.90 -1.53 -16.11
CA PHE A 336 -27.08 -2.40 -17.26
C PHE A 336 -26.64 -1.66 -18.53
N THR A 337 -25.89 -2.34 -19.38
CA THR A 337 -25.31 -1.78 -20.61
C THR A 337 -25.79 -2.57 -21.83
N ILE A 338 -25.91 -1.89 -22.97
CA ILE A 338 -26.17 -2.51 -24.27
C ILE A 338 -25.02 -2.11 -25.20
N THR A 339 -24.25 -3.10 -25.65
CA THR A 339 -23.13 -2.89 -26.56
C THR A 339 -23.25 -3.86 -27.72
N ASP A 340 -23.35 -3.33 -28.92
CA ASP A 340 -23.55 -4.13 -30.17
C ASP A 340 -24.73 -5.11 -30.09
N GLY A 341 -25.83 -4.69 -29.43
CA GLY A 341 -27.03 -5.49 -29.23
C GLY A 341 -26.90 -6.62 -28.18
N ARG A 342 -25.83 -6.65 -27.39
CA ARG A 342 -25.66 -7.52 -26.25
C ARG A 342 -25.86 -6.74 -24.95
N VAL A 343 -26.64 -7.33 -24.06
CA VAL A 343 -26.88 -6.76 -22.74
C VAL A 343 -25.82 -7.29 -21.76
N GLY A 344 -25.29 -6.40 -20.93
CA GLY A 344 -24.37 -6.71 -19.86
C GLY A 344 -24.60 -5.82 -18.65
N THR A 345 -23.70 -5.87 -17.70
CA THR A 345 -23.61 -4.96 -16.55
C THR A 345 -22.21 -4.40 -16.43
N THR A 346 -22.08 -3.22 -15.84
CA THR A 346 -20.77 -2.63 -15.49
C THR A 346 -20.14 -3.33 -14.26
N SER A 347 -20.94 -4.08 -13.48
CA SER A 347 -20.43 -4.85 -12.34
C SER A 347 -19.74 -6.12 -12.84
N LYS A 348 -18.54 -6.40 -12.29
CA LYS A 348 -17.83 -7.65 -12.51
C LYS A 348 -18.44 -8.70 -11.59
N LEU A 349 -19.44 -9.41 -12.09
CA LEU A 349 -20.10 -10.46 -11.31
C LEU A 349 -19.11 -11.57 -10.94
N PRO A 350 -19.22 -12.13 -9.69
CA PRO A 350 -18.39 -13.20 -9.19
C PRO A 350 -18.60 -14.52 -9.94
#